data_e417dc09d984811cef4226b3d911e56f
#
_entry.id   e417dc09d984811cef4226b3d911e56f
#
_cell.length_a   1.000
_cell.length_b   1.000
_cell.length_c   1.000
_cell.angle_alpha   90.00
_cell.angle_beta   90.00
_cell.angle_gamma   90.00
#
_symmetry.space_group_name_H-M   'P 1'
#
loop_
_entity.id
_entity.type
_entity.pdbx_description
1 polymer ?
#
loop_
_entity_poly.entity_id
_entity_poly.type
_entity_poly.pdbx_seq_one_letter_code
_entity_poly.pdbx_strand_id
1 'polypeptide(L)'
;MTPRGLMNSFRAAGIGSLKGIASAIARLFVTPYAPDESYAGFLERLQWQEEPRARAGVAVLSAEEGRRLFGVDLARRGIQPVFLRIENRSGGSLRLQMVGLDPRYFTPLEAASANHFSFLRRLSAFGAIGWLFLPVLLLAPLKLLTAWLANGRMDQLFRRRGFRLAPIEAGGKAEGFAFTTLDLGTKAVRVRLVPMGSIRESIERAMPGGGAHAAHGGEESEAIGFEFAVSVPGITADYLDRDFSRIRPADAVEACPLESLVGKLEAMPAATTNAKGTHGGDPVNLVVIGDFDLLLSAFAARWDESESITPGTCWKTVRAFLLGSSYRYSPVSPLHLFGREQDIALQRTRRSINERIHLRLWLTTLEFEQRPVWVGQVSRDIGVRFTTKAWNLTTHRIDPDVDESRDYVIEDLMIAGRVAAAGYVGGVGACDRAHPRRNLTGDPYTTDGRRAVILLRGR
;
A
#
# COMPACT_ATOMS: atom_id res chain seq x y z
N MET A 1 -29.11 -16.77 -47.14
CA MET A 1 -29.19 -16.44 -45.72
C MET A 1 -30.58 -15.93 -45.41
N THR A 2 -31.32 -16.65 -44.58
CA THR A 2 -32.70 -16.31 -44.25
C THR A 2 -32.77 -15.19 -43.21
N PRO A 3 -33.78 -14.32 -43.19
CA PRO A 3 -33.91 -13.23 -42.22
C PRO A 3 -33.86 -13.66 -40.76
N ARG A 4 -34.16 -14.92 -40.48
CA ARG A 4 -34.02 -15.52 -39.11
C ARG A 4 -32.58 -15.70 -38.65
N GLY A 5 -31.61 -15.88 -39.57
CA GLY A 5 -30.20 -16.04 -39.22
C GLY A 5 -29.55 -14.70 -38.77
N LEU A 6 -29.96 -13.57 -39.36
CA LEU A 6 -29.51 -12.25 -38.96
C LEU A 6 -30.04 -11.84 -37.57
N MET A 7 -31.31 -12.17 -37.29
CA MET A 7 -31.93 -11.80 -36.00
C MET A 7 -31.36 -12.61 -34.80
N ASN A 8 -30.88 -13.83 -35.03
CA ASN A 8 -30.22 -14.65 -34.01
C ASN A 8 -28.76 -14.18 -33.72
N SER A 9 -28.07 -13.65 -34.74
CA SER A 9 -26.75 -13.07 -34.55
C SER A 9 -26.78 -11.73 -33.73
N PHE A 10 -27.84 -10.96 -33.86
CA PHE A 10 -28.07 -9.75 -33.04
C PHE A 10 -28.48 -10.06 -31.60
N ARG A 11 -29.14 -11.22 -31.33
CA ARG A 11 -29.43 -11.68 -29.97
C ARG A 11 -28.21 -12.19 -29.22
N ALA A 12 -27.22 -12.75 -29.92
CA ALA A 12 -25.98 -13.23 -29.34
C ALA A 12 -25.01 -12.08 -28.94
N ALA A 13 -25.19 -10.88 -29.51
CA ALA A 13 -24.39 -9.69 -29.23
C ALA A 13 -24.90 -8.84 -28.05
N GLY A 14 -25.90 -9.29 -27.27
CA GLY A 14 -26.40 -8.57 -26.09
C GLY A 14 -27.14 -7.25 -26.37
N ILE A 15 -27.46 -6.92 -27.62
CA ILE A 15 -28.17 -5.69 -28.05
C ILE A 15 -29.63 -6.04 -28.34
N GLY A 16 -30.29 -6.73 -27.43
CA GLY A 16 -31.57 -7.41 -27.70
C GLY A 16 -32.82 -6.78 -27.10
N SER A 17 -32.78 -5.55 -26.55
CA SER A 17 -34.02 -4.87 -26.18
C SER A 17 -33.99 -3.40 -26.66
N LEU A 18 -35.11 -2.91 -27.15
CA LEU A 18 -35.34 -1.49 -27.44
C LEU A 18 -34.91 -0.58 -26.29
N LYS A 19 -35.03 -1.08 -25.03
CA LYS A 19 -34.54 -0.42 -23.82
C LYS A 19 -32.99 -0.30 -23.77
N GLY A 20 -32.27 -1.30 -24.27
CA GLY A 20 -30.80 -1.24 -24.36
C GLY A 20 -30.31 -0.20 -25.36
N ILE A 21 -30.95 -0.14 -26.52
CA ILE A 21 -30.64 0.84 -27.57
C ILE A 21 -31.01 2.26 -27.09
N ALA A 22 -32.18 2.45 -26.51
CA ALA A 22 -32.59 3.73 -25.93
C ALA A 22 -31.66 4.18 -24.80
N SER A 23 -31.21 3.25 -23.93
CA SER A 23 -30.21 3.53 -22.89
C SER A 23 -28.84 3.92 -23.47
N ALA A 24 -28.37 3.25 -24.52
CA ALA A 24 -27.13 3.57 -25.19
C ALA A 24 -27.20 4.96 -25.86
N ILE A 25 -28.31 5.27 -26.51
CA ILE A 25 -28.56 6.59 -27.10
C ILE A 25 -28.64 7.66 -26.01
N ALA A 26 -29.36 7.42 -24.91
CA ALA A 26 -29.44 8.36 -23.79
C ALA A 26 -28.06 8.66 -23.17
N ARG A 27 -27.17 7.65 -23.08
CA ARG A 27 -25.79 7.83 -22.58
C ARG A 27 -24.91 8.70 -23.51
N LEU A 28 -25.24 8.81 -24.77
CA LEU A 28 -24.57 9.76 -25.68
C LEU A 28 -24.85 11.21 -25.27
N PHE A 29 -26.05 11.50 -24.78
CA PHE A 29 -26.53 12.87 -24.52
C PHE A 29 -26.48 13.24 -23.03
N VAL A 30 -26.57 12.28 -22.13
CA VAL A 30 -26.57 12.49 -20.68
C VAL A 30 -25.29 11.93 -20.07
N THR A 31 -24.74 12.63 -19.08
CA THR A 31 -23.62 12.13 -18.30
C THR A 31 -24.15 11.24 -17.19
N PRO A 32 -23.95 9.91 -17.24
CA PRO A 32 -24.40 9.03 -16.17
C PRO A 32 -23.48 9.23 -14.94
N TYR A 33 -24.05 9.69 -13.86
CA TYR A 33 -23.43 9.69 -12.54
C TYR A 33 -24.44 9.09 -11.56
N ALA A 34 -24.17 7.88 -11.11
CA ALA A 34 -25.08 7.09 -10.29
C ALA A 34 -24.31 6.40 -9.14
N PRO A 35 -23.93 7.12 -8.08
CA PRO A 35 -23.35 6.55 -6.88
C PRO A 35 -24.40 5.74 -6.12
N ASP A 36 -23.98 4.62 -5.51
CA ASP A 36 -24.80 3.87 -4.56
C ASP A 36 -24.48 4.35 -3.14
N GLU A 37 -25.13 5.42 -2.72
CA GLU A 37 -24.91 6.03 -1.41
C GLU A 37 -25.34 5.14 -0.23
N SER A 38 -26.13 4.10 -0.49
CA SER A 38 -26.59 3.15 0.53
C SER A 38 -25.59 2.02 0.78
N TYR A 39 -24.56 1.89 -0.08
CA TYR A 39 -23.58 0.82 0.08
C TYR A 39 -22.80 0.97 1.39
N ALA A 40 -22.82 -0.08 2.19
CA ALA A 40 -22.18 -0.14 3.51
C ALA A 40 -21.42 -1.46 3.77
N GLY A 41 -21.23 -2.32 2.76
CA GLY A 41 -20.58 -3.63 2.92
C GLY A 41 -19.17 -3.58 3.50
N PHE A 42 -18.45 -2.46 3.33
CA PHE A 42 -17.13 -2.25 3.94
C PHE A 42 -17.16 -2.21 5.48
N LEU A 43 -18.32 -1.93 6.09
CA LEU A 43 -18.45 -1.89 7.56
C LEU A 43 -18.29 -3.27 8.21
N GLU A 44 -18.53 -4.36 7.48
CA GLU A 44 -18.33 -5.72 7.96
C GLU A 44 -16.84 -6.03 8.22
N ARG A 45 -15.95 -5.28 7.58
CA ARG A 45 -14.48 -5.40 7.71
C ARG A 45 -13.86 -4.30 8.57
N LEU A 46 -14.67 -3.57 9.36
CA LEU A 46 -14.18 -2.50 10.22
C LEU A 46 -13.31 -3.09 11.34
N GLN A 47 -12.01 -2.82 11.27
CA GLN A 47 -11.07 -3.19 12.31
C GLN A 47 -11.08 -2.13 13.39
N TRP A 48 -11.09 -2.55 14.66
CA TRP A 48 -11.13 -1.66 15.79
C TRP A 48 -9.87 -1.78 16.65
N GLN A 49 -9.39 -0.63 17.13
CA GLN A 49 -8.40 -0.55 18.20
C GLN A 49 -8.92 0.41 19.27
N GLU A 50 -8.60 0.10 20.52
CA GLU A 50 -9.09 0.86 21.68
C GLU A 50 -7.93 1.21 22.61
N GLU A 51 -8.01 2.45 23.12
CA GLU A 51 -7.21 2.93 24.23
C GLU A 51 -8.14 3.61 25.25
N PRO A 52 -7.72 3.82 26.51
CA PRO A 52 -8.59 4.38 27.53
C PRO A 52 -9.26 5.70 27.11
N ARG A 53 -8.55 6.54 26.34
CA ARG A 53 -8.99 7.88 25.92
C ARG A 53 -9.67 7.95 24.55
N ALA A 54 -9.57 6.92 23.75
CA ALA A 54 -10.18 6.92 22.42
C ALA A 54 -10.35 5.50 21.87
N ARG A 55 -11.26 5.38 20.88
CA ARG A 55 -11.42 4.18 20.06
C ARG A 55 -11.41 4.58 18.60
N ALA A 56 -10.70 3.85 17.77
CA ALA A 56 -10.64 4.08 16.34
C ALA A 56 -11.04 2.81 15.57
N GLY A 57 -11.86 2.99 14.54
CA GLY A 57 -12.26 1.95 13.59
C GLY A 57 -11.83 2.34 12.19
N VAL A 58 -11.26 1.38 11.44
CA VAL A 58 -10.73 1.60 10.08
C VAL A 58 -11.21 0.51 9.14
N ALA A 59 -11.68 0.90 7.95
CA ALA A 59 -11.92 -0.01 6.83
C ALA A 59 -11.40 0.61 5.52
N VAL A 60 -10.72 -0.18 4.71
CA VAL A 60 -10.21 0.25 3.40
C VAL A 60 -11.15 -0.27 2.31
N LEU A 61 -11.53 0.60 1.37
CA LEU A 61 -12.37 0.22 0.25
C LEU A 61 -11.54 -0.33 -0.91
N SER A 62 -12.03 -1.39 -1.54
CA SER A 62 -11.54 -1.85 -2.83
C SER A 62 -11.85 -0.83 -3.94
N ALA A 63 -11.20 -0.99 -5.10
CA ALA A 63 -11.49 -0.18 -6.30
C ALA A 63 -12.97 -0.29 -6.72
N GLU A 64 -13.56 -1.48 -6.61
CA GLU A 64 -14.96 -1.73 -6.98
C GLU A 64 -15.92 -1.08 -5.98
N GLU A 65 -15.69 -1.25 -4.70
CA GLU A 65 -16.49 -0.61 -3.64
C GLU A 65 -16.42 0.91 -3.70
N GLY A 66 -15.21 1.47 -3.93
CA GLY A 66 -15.03 2.88 -4.15
C GLY A 66 -15.81 3.38 -5.38
N ARG A 67 -15.79 2.63 -6.49
CA ARG A 67 -16.58 2.95 -7.69
C ARG A 67 -18.08 2.87 -7.43
N ARG A 68 -18.53 1.86 -6.69
CA ARG A 68 -19.93 1.66 -6.33
C ARG A 68 -20.44 2.82 -5.48
N LEU A 69 -19.76 3.14 -4.38
CA LEU A 69 -20.17 4.17 -3.43
C LEU A 69 -20.08 5.59 -4.01
N PHE A 70 -18.99 5.91 -4.72
CA PHE A 70 -18.72 7.25 -5.22
C PHE A 70 -19.11 7.47 -6.70
N GLY A 71 -19.54 6.43 -7.40
CA GLY A 71 -19.99 6.51 -8.80
C GLY A 71 -18.87 6.79 -9.82
N VAL A 72 -17.59 6.77 -9.39
CA VAL A 72 -16.39 7.05 -10.21
C VAL A 72 -15.24 6.13 -9.84
N ASP A 73 -14.32 5.92 -10.79
CA ASP A 73 -13.15 5.06 -10.61
C ASP A 73 -12.00 5.82 -9.93
N LEU A 74 -12.04 5.88 -8.60
CA LEU A 74 -11.05 6.55 -7.76
C LEU A 74 -9.67 5.89 -7.89
N ALA A 75 -9.62 4.56 -7.95
CA ALA A 75 -8.37 3.82 -8.06
C ALA A 75 -7.59 4.16 -9.34
N ARG A 76 -8.29 4.42 -10.44
CA ARG A 76 -7.67 4.90 -11.70
C ARG A 76 -6.94 6.24 -11.54
N ARG A 77 -7.32 7.03 -10.54
CA ARG A 77 -6.69 8.31 -10.20
C ARG A 77 -5.66 8.18 -9.08
N GLY A 78 -5.37 6.95 -8.64
CA GLY A 78 -4.45 6.70 -7.53
C GLY A 78 -5.04 7.09 -6.17
N ILE A 79 -6.38 7.15 -6.05
CA ILE A 79 -7.09 7.54 -4.84
C ILE A 79 -7.76 6.32 -4.23
N GLN A 80 -7.55 6.12 -2.92
CA GLN A 80 -8.16 5.04 -2.14
C GLN A 80 -8.95 5.61 -0.96
N PRO A 81 -10.26 5.36 -0.89
CA PRO A 81 -11.05 5.75 0.27
C PRO A 81 -10.75 4.84 1.46
N VAL A 82 -10.47 5.46 2.59
CA VAL A 82 -10.31 4.82 3.90
C VAL A 82 -11.42 5.34 4.80
N PHE A 83 -12.32 4.48 5.23
CA PHE A 83 -13.35 4.82 6.19
C PHE A 83 -12.75 4.85 7.59
N LEU A 84 -13.04 5.92 8.31
CA LEU A 84 -12.62 6.14 9.69
C LEU A 84 -13.85 6.33 10.56
N ARG A 85 -13.84 5.73 11.75
CA ARG A 85 -14.80 5.99 12.81
C ARG A 85 -14.04 6.18 14.11
N ILE A 86 -14.13 7.35 14.71
CA ILE A 86 -13.37 7.74 15.89
C ILE A 86 -14.35 8.10 17.00
N GLU A 87 -14.15 7.55 18.18
CA GLU A 87 -14.87 7.86 19.41
C GLU A 87 -13.87 8.49 20.38
N ASN A 88 -14.13 9.73 20.77
CA ASN A 88 -13.34 10.41 21.77
C ASN A 88 -13.89 10.06 23.17
N ARG A 89 -13.08 9.40 23.98
CA ARG A 89 -13.40 9.01 25.36
C ARG A 89 -12.60 9.82 26.38
N SER A 90 -11.82 10.81 25.92
CA SER A 90 -11.05 11.71 26.78
C SER A 90 -11.90 12.84 27.34
N GLY A 91 -11.38 13.53 28.35
CA GLY A 91 -12.02 14.72 28.92
C GLY A 91 -11.93 15.98 28.06
N GLY A 92 -11.12 15.97 26.98
CA GLY A 92 -10.89 17.12 26.11
C GLY A 92 -11.21 16.84 24.64
N SER A 93 -11.12 17.88 23.80
CA SER A 93 -11.29 17.73 22.35
C SER A 93 -10.05 17.06 21.71
N LEU A 94 -10.28 16.15 20.79
CA LEU A 94 -9.25 15.48 19.98
C LEU A 94 -9.38 15.83 18.51
N ARG A 95 -8.27 16.02 17.82
CA ARG A 95 -8.24 16.26 16.37
C ARG A 95 -7.44 15.19 15.66
N LEU A 96 -8.01 14.65 14.57
CA LEU A 96 -7.30 13.75 13.68
C LEU A 96 -6.18 14.47 12.92
N GLN A 97 -4.99 13.91 12.95
CA GLN A 97 -3.84 14.38 12.21
C GLN A 97 -3.78 13.72 10.83
N MET A 98 -4.41 14.34 9.83
CA MET A 98 -4.57 13.76 8.49
C MET A 98 -3.25 13.52 7.76
N VAL A 99 -2.28 14.43 7.96
CA VAL A 99 -0.91 14.27 7.41
C VAL A 99 -0.21 13.03 7.99
N GLY A 100 -0.54 12.65 9.24
CA GLY A 100 -0.03 11.44 9.86
C GLY A 100 -0.63 10.16 9.26
N LEU A 101 -1.85 10.25 8.73
CA LEU A 101 -2.52 9.14 8.06
C LEU A 101 -1.96 8.94 6.65
N ASP A 102 -1.86 10.00 5.86
CA ASP A 102 -1.20 10.02 4.55
C ASP A 102 -0.68 11.44 4.26
N PRO A 103 0.64 11.67 4.15
CA PRO A 103 1.20 12.98 3.80
C PRO A 103 0.74 13.53 2.44
N ARG A 104 0.22 12.67 1.57
CA ARG A 104 -0.28 13.00 0.23
C ARG A 104 -1.79 12.77 0.09
N TYR A 105 -2.53 12.89 1.19
CA TYR A 105 -3.97 12.73 1.15
C TYR A 105 -4.64 13.77 0.23
N PHE A 106 -5.79 13.42 -0.29
CA PHE A 106 -6.65 14.31 -1.07
C PHE A 106 -7.74 14.86 -0.17
N THR A 107 -8.03 16.15 -0.27
CA THR A 107 -9.25 16.68 0.34
C THR A 107 -10.48 16.10 -0.38
N PRO A 108 -11.66 16.07 0.25
CA PRO A 108 -12.87 15.55 -0.42
C PRO A 108 -13.14 16.20 -1.78
N LEU A 109 -12.94 17.52 -1.88
CA LEU A 109 -13.16 18.23 -3.13
C LEU A 109 -12.04 18.02 -4.16
N GLU A 110 -10.82 17.84 -3.72
CA GLU A 110 -9.70 17.48 -4.60
C GLU A 110 -9.93 16.09 -5.19
N ALA A 111 -10.33 15.10 -4.38
CA ALA A 111 -10.70 13.78 -4.86
C ALA A 111 -11.88 13.81 -5.84
N ALA A 112 -12.91 14.62 -5.58
CA ALA A 112 -14.01 14.83 -6.51
C ALA A 112 -13.52 15.45 -7.83
N SER A 113 -12.78 16.55 -7.76
CA SER A 113 -12.30 17.32 -8.91
C SER A 113 -11.38 16.50 -9.82
N ALA A 114 -10.52 15.64 -9.25
CA ALA A 114 -9.70 14.71 -10.01
C ALA A 114 -10.52 13.72 -10.87
N ASN A 115 -11.79 13.50 -10.50
CA ASN A 115 -12.71 12.60 -11.16
C ASN A 115 -13.80 13.31 -11.96
N HIS A 116 -13.82 14.66 -11.98
CA HIS A 116 -14.78 15.44 -12.73
C HIS A 116 -14.81 15.04 -14.21
N PHE A 117 -16.00 15.08 -14.77
CA PHE A 117 -16.21 14.86 -16.18
C PHE A 117 -15.69 16.07 -16.98
N SER A 118 -14.61 15.87 -17.74
CA SER A 118 -13.95 16.92 -18.52
C SER A 118 -14.84 17.43 -19.66
N PHE A 119 -15.10 18.74 -19.68
CA PHE A 119 -15.84 19.42 -20.75
C PHE A 119 -15.10 19.36 -22.09
N LEU A 120 -13.78 19.60 -22.09
CA LEU A 120 -12.97 19.61 -23.32
C LEU A 120 -12.95 18.25 -24.03
N ARG A 121 -12.74 17.16 -23.27
CA ARG A 121 -12.74 15.80 -23.83
C ARG A 121 -14.10 15.38 -24.37
N ARG A 122 -15.19 15.91 -23.79
CA ARG A 122 -16.54 15.65 -24.26
C ARG A 122 -16.86 16.46 -25.49
N LEU A 123 -16.45 17.72 -25.53
CA LEU A 123 -16.63 18.60 -26.68
C LEU A 123 -15.84 18.08 -27.88
N SER A 124 -14.60 17.62 -27.72
CA SER A 124 -13.80 17.03 -28.80
C SER A 124 -14.42 15.75 -29.38
N ALA A 125 -14.96 14.87 -28.49
CA ALA A 125 -15.68 13.69 -28.96
C ALA A 125 -16.95 14.03 -29.74
N PHE A 126 -17.69 15.08 -29.33
CA PHE A 126 -18.83 15.59 -30.06
C PHE A 126 -18.43 16.24 -31.39
N GLY A 127 -17.30 16.97 -31.44
CA GLY A 127 -16.76 17.57 -32.66
C GLY A 127 -16.45 16.52 -33.71
N ALA A 128 -15.82 15.40 -33.34
CA ALA A 128 -15.52 14.31 -34.26
C ALA A 128 -16.78 13.63 -34.82
N ILE A 129 -17.84 13.45 -34.02
CA ILE A 129 -19.12 12.86 -34.45
C ILE A 129 -19.98 13.90 -35.19
N GLY A 130 -19.95 15.15 -34.78
CA GLY A 130 -20.73 16.23 -35.35
C GLY A 130 -20.32 16.61 -36.76
N TRP A 131 -19.06 16.34 -37.14
CA TRP A 131 -18.61 16.45 -38.55
C TRP A 131 -19.34 15.45 -39.46
N LEU A 132 -19.74 14.31 -38.91
CA LEU A 132 -20.49 13.28 -39.62
C LEU A 132 -22.01 13.50 -39.55
N PHE A 133 -22.52 14.19 -38.52
CA PHE A 133 -23.95 14.37 -38.32
C PHE A 133 -24.28 15.68 -37.56
N LEU A 134 -24.46 16.76 -38.30
CA LEU A 134 -24.68 18.13 -37.78
C LEU A 134 -25.75 18.26 -36.67
N PRO A 135 -26.91 17.56 -36.71
CA PRO A 135 -27.91 17.63 -35.66
C PRO A 135 -27.41 17.20 -34.26
N VAL A 136 -26.35 16.40 -34.19
CA VAL A 136 -25.77 15.96 -32.91
C VAL A 136 -25.12 17.14 -32.17
N LEU A 137 -24.61 18.16 -32.89
CA LEU A 137 -24.01 19.35 -32.27
C LEU A 137 -25.03 20.17 -31.49
N LEU A 138 -26.32 20.15 -31.87
CA LEU A 138 -27.38 20.83 -31.12
C LEU A 138 -27.60 20.26 -29.74
N LEU A 139 -27.14 19.03 -29.49
CA LEU A 139 -27.25 18.35 -28.19
C LEU A 139 -26.00 18.51 -27.28
N ALA A 140 -24.93 19.14 -27.80
CA ALA A 140 -23.73 19.43 -27.03
C ALA A 140 -24.02 20.26 -25.76
N PRO A 141 -24.86 21.31 -25.77
CA PRO A 141 -25.20 22.04 -24.55
C PRO A 141 -25.85 21.18 -23.49
N LEU A 142 -26.73 20.24 -23.87
CA LEU A 142 -27.37 19.30 -22.94
C LEU A 142 -26.33 18.37 -22.27
N LYS A 143 -25.35 17.89 -23.06
CA LYS A 143 -24.26 17.06 -22.54
C LYS A 143 -23.37 17.83 -21.56
N LEU A 144 -23.07 19.08 -21.85
CA LEU A 144 -22.28 19.96 -20.98
C LEU A 144 -23.04 20.27 -19.67
N LEU A 145 -24.32 20.61 -19.79
CA LEU A 145 -25.18 20.86 -18.63
C LEU A 145 -25.27 19.63 -17.72
N THR A 146 -25.51 18.45 -18.29
CA THR A 146 -25.58 17.20 -17.50
C THR A 146 -24.23 16.83 -16.86
N ALA A 147 -23.10 17.14 -17.50
CA ALA A 147 -21.78 16.99 -16.93
C ALA A 147 -21.54 17.95 -15.77
N TRP A 148 -21.96 19.20 -15.90
CA TRP A 148 -21.89 20.20 -14.85
C TRP A 148 -22.73 19.81 -13.63
N LEU A 149 -23.97 19.38 -13.83
CA LEU A 149 -24.84 18.87 -12.76
C LEU A 149 -24.27 17.61 -12.10
N ALA A 150 -23.68 16.71 -12.87
CA ALA A 150 -23.05 15.50 -12.36
C ALA A 150 -21.83 15.84 -11.49
N ASN A 151 -20.98 16.79 -11.91
CA ASN A 151 -19.84 17.25 -11.13
C ASN A 151 -20.29 17.91 -9.81
N GLY A 152 -21.33 18.76 -9.84
CA GLY A 152 -21.88 19.37 -8.63
C GLY A 152 -22.43 18.35 -7.62
N ARG A 153 -23.13 17.31 -8.11
CA ARG A 153 -23.58 16.19 -7.24
C ARG A 153 -22.39 15.38 -6.68
N MET A 154 -21.35 15.20 -7.46
CA MET A 154 -20.11 14.54 -7.03
C MET A 154 -19.46 15.32 -5.89
N ASP A 155 -19.29 16.65 -6.04
CA ASP A 155 -18.73 17.52 -5.00
C ASP A 155 -19.53 17.43 -3.69
N GLN A 156 -20.86 17.44 -3.79
CA GLN A 156 -21.73 17.31 -2.62
C GLN A 156 -21.58 15.95 -1.92
N LEU A 157 -21.53 14.86 -2.68
CA LEU A 157 -21.35 13.52 -2.12
C LEU A 157 -20.01 13.39 -1.40
N PHE A 158 -18.91 13.81 -2.05
CA PHE A 158 -17.58 13.71 -1.47
C PHE A 158 -17.44 14.57 -0.20
N ARG A 159 -18.00 15.79 -0.20
CA ARG A 159 -18.04 16.62 1.03
C ARG A 159 -18.82 15.96 2.16
N ARG A 160 -20.00 15.41 1.86
CA ARG A 160 -20.87 14.81 2.88
C ARG A 160 -20.27 13.54 3.46
N ARG A 161 -19.63 12.71 2.60
CA ARG A 161 -19.02 11.45 3.00
C ARG A 161 -17.59 11.59 3.51
N GLY A 162 -16.92 12.70 3.21
CA GLY A 162 -15.56 12.97 3.66
C GLY A 162 -15.48 13.14 5.18
N PHE A 163 -14.38 12.67 5.78
CA PHE A 163 -14.10 12.87 7.19
C PHE A 163 -13.90 14.36 7.48
N ARG A 164 -14.61 14.88 8.45
CA ARG A 164 -14.51 16.28 8.87
C ARG A 164 -13.33 16.47 9.80
N LEU A 165 -12.42 17.38 9.44
CA LEU A 165 -11.24 17.71 10.24
C LEU A 165 -11.52 18.68 11.41
N ALA A 166 -12.78 18.79 11.87
CA ALA A 166 -13.10 19.50 13.07
C ALA A 166 -12.65 18.73 14.33
N PRO A 167 -12.35 19.40 15.43
CA PRO A 167 -12.12 18.73 16.71
C PRO A 167 -13.33 17.86 17.09
N ILE A 168 -13.05 16.69 17.64
CA ILE A 168 -14.05 15.77 18.18
C ILE A 168 -14.13 16.07 19.67
N GLU A 169 -15.26 16.61 20.11
CA GLU A 169 -15.47 16.99 21.50
C GLU A 169 -15.43 15.77 22.44
N ALA A 170 -15.22 16.02 23.73
CA ALA A 170 -15.24 15.00 24.77
C ALA A 170 -16.53 14.17 24.70
N GLY A 171 -16.41 12.83 24.67
CA GLY A 171 -17.54 11.91 24.49
C GLY A 171 -18.14 11.89 23.07
N GLY A 172 -17.62 12.71 22.15
CA GLY A 172 -18.11 12.82 20.78
C GLY A 172 -17.62 11.71 19.87
N LYS A 173 -18.27 11.60 18.68
CA LYS A 173 -17.93 10.65 17.63
C LYS A 173 -17.80 11.38 16.29
N ALA A 174 -16.87 10.93 15.46
CA ALA A 174 -16.73 11.40 14.10
C ALA A 174 -16.51 10.21 13.15
N GLU A 175 -17.12 10.27 11.97
CA GLU A 175 -16.93 9.25 10.93
C GLU A 175 -16.94 9.87 9.54
N GLY A 176 -16.29 9.18 8.61
CA GLY A 176 -16.23 9.59 7.21
C GLY A 176 -15.03 8.98 6.49
N PHE A 177 -14.87 9.36 5.24
CA PHE A 177 -13.79 8.88 4.39
C PHE A 177 -12.61 9.84 4.34
N ALA A 178 -11.42 9.33 4.61
CA ALA A 178 -10.17 9.93 4.20
C ALA A 178 -9.84 9.43 2.78
N PHE A 179 -9.49 10.33 1.88
CA PHE A 179 -9.07 9.99 0.53
C PHE A 179 -7.55 9.98 0.47
N THR A 180 -6.98 8.79 0.44
CA THR A 180 -5.54 8.56 0.55
C THR A 180 -4.96 8.12 -0.79
N THR A 181 -3.64 8.05 -0.88
CA THR A 181 -2.97 7.41 -2.03
C THR A 181 -3.33 5.93 -2.11
N LEU A 182 -3.43 5.42 -3.33
CA LEU A 182 -3.74 4.01 -3.58
C LEU A 182 -2.57 3.12 -3.17
N ASP A 183 -2.84 2.14 -2.33
CA ASP A 183 -1.96 1.01 -2.05
C ASP A 183 -2.65 -0.29 -2.46
N LEU A 184 -1.87 -1.29 -2.81
CA LEU A 184 -2.33 -2.64 -3.18
C LEU A 184 -1.84 -3.64 -2.12
N GLY A 185 -2.63 -4.69 -1.87
CA GLY A 185 -2.29 -5.72 -0.89
C GLY A 185 -2.67 -5.30 0.53
N THR A 186 -1.76 -4.75 1.29
CA THR A 186 -2.03 -4.22 2.63
C THR A 186 -1.82 -2.71 2.68
N LYS A 187 -2.74 -2.03 3.33
CA LYS A 187 -2.63 -0.61 3.63
C LYS A 187 -2.32 -0.39 5.10
N ALA A 188 -1.21 0.27 5.38
CA ALA A 188 -0.92 0.78 6.71
C ALA A 188 -1.67 2.09 6.94
N VAL A 189 -2.53 2.12 7.96
CA VAL A 189 -3.31 3.29 8.33
C VAL A 189 -2.93 3.71 9.75
N ARG A 190 -2.31 4.88 9.89
CA ARG A 190 -1.98 5.48 11.19
C ARG A 190 -3.00 6.54 11.55
N VAL A 191 -3.79 6.27 12.56
CA VAL A 191 -4.71 7.23 13.13
C VAL A 191 -4.04 7.89 14.32
N ARG A 192 -3.67 9.16 14.20
CA ARG A 192 -3.09 9.92 15.29
C ARG A 192 -4.06 11.05 15.69
N LEU A 193 -4.45 11.00 16.94
CA LEU A 193 -5.33 11.99 17.55
C LEU A 193 -4.52 12.91 18.46
N VAL A 194 -4.62 14.20 18.21
CA VAL A 194 -3.88 15.22 18.96
C VAL A 194 -4.88 16.00 19.84
N PRO A 195 -4.61 16.13 21.14
CA PRO A 195 -5.43 17.00 21.99
C PRO A 195 -5.43 18.44 21.48
N MET A 196 -6.62 19.04 21.42
CA MET A 196 -6.81 20.42 20.96
C MET A 196 -7.47 21.21 22.08
N GLY A 197 -6.65 21.80 22.92
CA GLY A 197 -7.09 22.76 23.94
C GLY A 197 -7.21 24.18 23.40
N SER A 198 -7.62 25.11 24.26
CA SER A 198 -7.59 26.54 23.95
C SER A 198 -6.14 26.99 23.73
N ILE A 199 -5.96 28.03 22.89
CA ILE A 199 -4.61 28.61 22.67
C ILE A 199 -3.99 29.10 23.98
N ARG A 200 -4.82 29.61 24.88
CA ARG A 200 -4.40 30.06 26.21
C ARG A 200 -3.75 28.92 27.00
N GLU A 201 -4.43 27.76 27.13
CA GLU A 201 -3.93 26.58 27.82
C GLU A 201 -2.64 26.04 27.15
N SER A 202 -2.58 26.13 25.83
CA SER A 202 -1.41 25.69 25.07
C SER A 202 -0.20 26.58 25.31
N ILE A 203 -0.40 27.90 25.40
CA ILE A 203 0.64 28.88 25.70
C ILE A 203 1.09 28.75 27.15
N GLU A 204 0.15 28.67 28.11
CA GLU A 204 0.46 28.54 29.54
C GLU A 204 1.28 27.28 29.81
N ARG A 205 1.02 26.18 29.13
CA ARG A 205 1.82 24.93 29.19
C ARG A 205 3.23 25.08 28.58
N ALA A 206 3.36 25.86 27.54
CA ALA A 206 4.65 26.03 26.83
C ALA A 206 5.60 27.02 27.53
N MET A 207 5.10 27.84 28.46
CA MET A 207 5.91 28.85 29.11
C MET A 207 6.71 28.26 30.30
N PRO A 208 7.98 28.67 30.49
CA PRO A 208 8.76 28.30 31.64
C PRO A 208 8.07 28.79 32.94
N GLY A 209 7.73 27.89 33.85
CA GLY A 209 7.04 28.19 35.10
C GLY A 209 5.57 27.79 35.18
N GLY A 210 4.96 27.37 34.07
CA GLY A 210 3.56 26.88 34.02
C GLY A 210 3.31 25.50 34.67
N GLY A 211 4.36 24.88 35.22
CA GLY A 211 4.33 23.49 35.69
C GLY A 211 3.63 23.20 37.03
N ALA A 212 3.13 24.21 37.76
CA ALA A 212 2.53 23.96 39.08
C ALA A 212 1.09 23.41 39.04
N HIS A 213 0.38 23.56 37.91
CA HIS A 213 -0.96 22.98 37.70
C HIS A 213 -0.95 21.75 36.74
N ALA A 214 0.20 21.39 36.17
CA ALA A 214 0.34 20.31 35.18
C ALA A 214 0.41 18.90 35.80
N ALA A 215 0.39 18.76 37.13
CA ALA A 215 0.53 17.46 37.79
C ALA A 215 -0.68 16.52 37.58
N HIS A 216 -1.78 17.01 37.07
CA HIS A 216 -2.97 16.19 36.73
C HIS A 216 -3.28 16.11 35.22
N GLY A 217 -2.52 16.78 34.38
CA GLY A 217 -2.74 16.85 32.92
C GLY A 217 -1.71 16.12 32.05
N GLY A 218 -0.75 15.42 32.63
CA GLY A 218 0.36 14.79 31.91
C GLY A 218 -0.09 13.77 30.87
N GLU A 219 -1.05 12.92 31.17
CA GLU A 219 -1.59 11.90 30.27
C GLU A 219 -2.56 12.44 29.24
N GLU A 220 -3.33 13.50 29.56
CA GLU A 220 -4.29 14.10 28.62
C GLU A 220 -3.62 14.92 27.50
N SER A 221 -2.37 15.30 27.68
CA SER A 221 -1.62 16.13 26.71
C SER A 221 -0.92 15.32 25.62
N GLU A 222 -0.79 14.02 25.76
CA GLU A 222 -0.10 13.17 24.82
C GLU A 222 -1.01 12.74 23.64
N ALA A 223 -0.45 12.74 22.42
CA ALA A 223 -1.17 12.28 21.25
C ALA A 223 -1.46 10.77 21.35
N ILE A 224 -2.70 10.40 21.00
CA ILE A 224 -3.14 8.99 20.95
C ILE A 224 -2.88 8.44 19.55
N GLY A 225 -2.22 7.29 19.45
CA GLY A 225 -1.87 6.65 18.19
C GLY A 225 -2.48 5.28 18.04
N PHE A 226 -3.07 5.00 16.87
CA PHE A 226 -3.53 3.68 16.46
C PHE A 226 -2.87 3.31 15.13
N GLU A 227 -2.49 2.05 14.96
CA GLU A 227 -1.86 1.55 13.76
C GLU A 227 -2.57 0.31 13.26
N PHE A 228 -3.06 0.39 12.03
CA PHE A 228 -3.79 -0.68 11.39
C PHE A 228 -3.01 -1.17 10.16
N ALA A 229 -2.90 -2.49 10.03
CA ALA A 229 -2.52 -3.15 8.79
C ALA A 229 -3.79 -3.77 8.21
N VAL A 230 -4.35 -3.15 7.17
CA VAL A 230 -5.65 -3.55 6.61
C VAL A 230 -5.46 -4.13 5.23
N SER A 231 -5.87 -5.38 5.02
CA SER A 231 -5.88 -5.98 3.68
C SER A 231 -6.80 -5.20 2.74
N VAL A 232 -6.30 -4.85 1.56
CA VAL A 232 -7.08 -4.19 0.51
C VAL A 232 -7.88 -5.25 -0.24
N PRO A 233 -9.22 -5.23 -0.19
CA PRO A 233 -10.03 -6.26 -0.84
C PRO A 233 -9.81 -6.31 -2.37
N GLY A 234 -9.76 -7.53 -2.92
CA GLY A 234 -9.61 -7.76 -4.36
C GLY A 234 -8.17 -7.76 -4.88
N ILE A 235 -7.18 -7.70 -3.99
CA ILE A 235 -5.76 -7.81 -4.31
C ILE A 235 -5.13 -8.88 -3.43
N THR A 236 -4.41 -9.82 -4.04
CA THR A 236 -3.66 -10.86 -3.33
C THR A 236 -2.18 -10.46 -3.27
N ALA A 237 -1.68 -10.22 -2.05
CA ALA A 237 -0.25 -10.19 -1.79
C ALA A 237 0.24 -11.62 -1.49
N ASP A 238 1.50 -11.93 -1.82
CA ASP A 238 2.06 -13.29 -1.69
C ASP A 238 1.86 -13.89 -0.29
N TYR A 239 1.95 -13.09 0.77
CA TYR A 239 1.84 -13.55 2.14
C TYR A 239 0.39 -13.82 2.61
N LEU A 240 -0.64 -13.31 1.92
CA LEU A 240 -2.05 -13.55 2.30
C LEU A 240 -2.45 -15.02 2.16
N ASP A 241 -1.79 -15.75 1.24
CA ASP A 241 -1.99 -17.18 1.01
C ASP A 241 -1.06 -18.05 1.87
N ARG A 242 -0.20 -17.44 2.72
CA ARG A 242 0.76 -18.17 3.56
C ARG A 242 0.14 -18.55 4.90
N ASP A 243 0.20 -19.83 5.22
CA ASP A 243 -0.14 -20.33 6.55
C ASP A 243 1.12 -20.30 7.45
N PHE A 244 1.29 -19.20 8.16
CA PHE A 244 2.44 -19.01 9.05
C PHE A 244 2.47 -20.01 10.21
N SER A 245 1.35 -20.58 10.59
CA SER A 245 1.31 -21.63 11.64
C SER A 245 1.97 -22.92 11.19
N ARG A 246 1.93 -23.23 9.90
CA ARG A 246 2.68 -24.35 9.32
C ARG A 246 4.16 -24.08 9.15
N ILE A 247 4.52 -22.82 8.87
CA ILE A 247 5.93 -22.42 8.74
C ILE A 247 6.62 -22.39 10.10
N ARG A 248 5.89 -21.95 11.13
CA ARG A 248 6.36 -21.83 12.51
C ARG A 248 5.34 -22.46 13.46
N PRO A 249 5.26 -23.80 13.50
CA PRO A 249 4.38 -24.47 14.46
C PRO A 249 4.83 -24.19 15.90
N ALA A 250 3.87 -24.13 16.82
CA ALA A 250 4.13 -23.69 18.20
C ALA A 250 5.16 -24.55 18.95
N ASP A 251 5.22 -25.83 18.64
CA ASP A 251 6.18 -26.80 19.20
C ASP A 251 7.60 -26.68 18.64
N ALA A 252 7.75 -26.00 17.48
CA ALA A 252 9.05 -25.74 16.86
C ALA A 252 9.63 -24.37 17.23
N VAL A 253 8.90 -23.56 18.01
CA VAL A 253 9.38 -22.23 18.42
C VAL A 253 10.52 -22.36 19.40
N GLU A 254 11.63 -21.72 19.07
CA GLU A 254 12.86 -21.73 19.88
C GLU A 254 13.11 -20.33 20.44
N ALA A 255 12.79 -20.16 21.73
CA ALA A 255 13.09 -18.94 22.48
C ALA A 255 14.60 -18.82 22.71
N CYS A 256 15.19 -17.71 22.34
CA CYS A 256 16.62 -17.47 22.39
C CYS A 256 16.95 -16.26 23.28
N PRO A 257 17.78 -16.39 24.30
CA PRO A 257 18.44 -15.24 24.93
C PRO A 257 19.45 -14.62 23.92
N LEU A 258 19.85 -13.37 24.18
CA LEU A 258 20.67 -12.60 23.26
C LEU A 258 21.95 -13.29 22.80
N GLU A 259 22.68 -13.92 23.76
CA GLU A 259 23.95 -14.58 23.44
C GLU A 259 23.77 -15.75 22.47
N SER A 260 22.75 -16.58 22.70
CA SER A 260 22.46 -17.71 21.80
C SER A 260 21.87 -17.24 20.47
N LEU A 261 21.10 -16.16 20.45
CA LEU A 261 20.54 -15.59 19.24
C LEU A 261 21.65 -15.15 18.26
N VAL A 262 22.67 -14.43 18.76
CA VAL A 262 23.79 -13.96 17.92
C VAL A 262 24.45 -15.14 17.22
N GLY A 263 24.84 -16.20 17.97
CA GLY A 263 25.45 -17.37 17.36
C GLY A 263 24.57 -18.08 16.32
N LYS A 264 23.26 -18.16 16.58
CA LYS A 264 22.30 -18.74 15.61
C LYS A 264 22.12 -17.89 14.35
N LEU A 265 22.09 -16.55 14.49
CA LEU A 265 22.01 -15.65 13.35
C LEU A 265 23.29 -15.73 12.49
N GLU A 266 24.46 -15.87 13.09
CA GLU A 266 25.72 -16.07 12.37
C GLU A 266 25.78 -17.42 11.64
N ALA A 267 25.16 -18.46 12.19
CA ALA A 267 25.08 -19.78 11.57
C ALA A 267 24.03 -19.91 10.46
N MET A 268 23.17 -18.91 10.26
CA MET A 268 22.15 -18.91 9.19
C MET A 268 22.80 -18.98 7.79
N PRO A 269 22.10 -19.52 6.78
CA PRO A 269 22.62 -19.57 5.42
C PRO A 269 23.11 -18.19 4.93
N ALA A 270 24.30 -18.15 4.35
CA ALA A 270 24.93 -16.90 3.90
C ALA A 270 24.22 -16.27 2.70
N ALA A 271 23.56 -17.08 1.84
CA ALA A 271 22.89 -16.64 0.64
C ALA A 271 21.60 -17.44 0.41
N THR A 272 20.68 -16.85 -0.33
CA THR A 272 19.50 -17.52 -0.89
C THR A 272 19.90 -18.52 -1.96
N THR A 273 18.97 -19.35 -2.40
CA THR A 273 19.22 -20.37 -3.43
C THR A 273 18.16 -20.35 -4.53
N ASN A 274 18.39 -21.11 -5.59
CA ASN A 274 17.34 -21.48 -6.54
C ASN A 274 16.42 -22.56 -5.91
N ALA A 275 15.29 -22.87 -6.56
CA ALA A 275 14.30 -23.85 -6.08
C ALA A 275 14.88 -25.24 -5.76
N LYS A 276 15.97 -25.64 -6.43
CA LYS A 276 16.63 -26.93 -6.23
C LYS A 276 17.73 -26.90 -5.15
N GLY A 277 18.05 -25.73 -4.59
CA GLY A 277 19.15 -25.56 -3.65
C GLY A 277 20.56 -25.75 -4.23
N THR A 278 20.71 -25.82 -5.57
CA THR A 278 21.97 -26.17 -6.25
C THR A 278 22.86 -24.97 -6.56
N HIS A 279 22.34 -23.76 -6.54
CA HIS A 279 23.07 -22.53 -6.85
C HIS A 279 22.76 -21.46 -5.81
N GLY A 280 23.81 -20.79 -5.33
CA GLY A 280 23.69 -19.64 -4.43
C GLY A 280 23.19 -18.40 -5.17
N GLY A 281 22.35 -17.64 -4.49
CA GLY A 281 21.74 -16.40 -4.95
C GLY A 281 22.28 -15.17 -4.23
N ASP A 282 21.39 -14.22 -4.01
CA ASP A 282 21.67 -12.97 -3.30
C ASP A 282 21.96 -13.24 -1.79
N PRO A 283 22.77 -12.39 -1.14
CA PRO A 283 23.12 -12.58 0.26
C PRO A 283 21.92 -12.42 1.21
N VAL A 284 21.89 -13.23 2.25
CA VAL A 284 20.93 -13.07 3.37
C VAL A 284 21.52 -12.04 4.34
N ASN A 285 21.31 -10.76 4.08
CA ASN A 285 21.99 -9.64 4.71
C ASN A 285 21.14 -8.84 5.71
N LEU A 286 19.93 -9.30 6.02
CA LEU A 286 19.01 -8.63 6.93
C LEU A 286 18.38 -9.60 7.94
N VAL A 287 18.13 -9.11 9.14
CA VAL A 287 17.30 -9.74 10.17
C VAL A 287 16.36 -8.70 10.72
N VAL A 288 15.08 -9.05 10.86
CA VAL A 288 14.07 -8.21 11.50
C VAL A 288 13.41 -8.99 12.62
N ILE A 289 13.32 -8.38 13.80
CA ILE A 289 12.70 -8.99 15.00
C ILE A 289 11.44 -8.19 15.33
N GLY A 290 10.28 -8.84 15.26
CA GLY A 290 8.99 -8.23 15.52
C GLY A 290 7.84 -9.07 15.00
N ASP A 291 6.66 -8.85 15.55
CA ASP A 291 5.42 -9.51 15.13
C ASP A 291 5.07 -9.18 13.69
N PHE A 292 4.29 -10.04 13.06
CA PHE A 292 3.87 -9.89 11.67
C PHE A 292 3.16 -8.55 11.43
N ASP A 293 2.21 -8.16 12.28
CA ASP A 293 1.49 -6.90 12.16
C ASP A 293 2.40 -5.68 12.33
N LEU A 294 3.33 -5.75 13.28
CA LEU A 294 4.33 -4.71 13.51
C LEU A 294 5.27 -4.58 12.30
N LEU A 295 5.70 -5.70 11.74
CA LEU A 295 6.53 -5.76 10.54
C LEU A 295 5.80 -5.13 9.35
N LEU A 296 4.57 -5.57 9.07
CA LEU A 296 3.77 -4.98 7.98
C LEU A 296 3.55 -3.49 8.20
N SER A 297 3.19 -3.06 9.40
CA SER A 297 2.98 -1.63 9.68
C SER A 297 4.25 -0.80 9.55
N ALA A 298 5.42 -1.37 9.84
CA ALA A 298 6.70 -0.70 9.70
C ALA A 298 7.09 -0.49 8.23
N PHE A 299 6.83 -1.47 7.37
CA PHE A 299 7.21 -1.45 5.97
C PHE A 299 6.10 -0.90 5.05
N ALA A 300 4.84 -1.31 5.19
CA ALA A 300 3.75 -0.97 4.28
C ALA A 300 3.51 0.55 4.16
N ALA A 301 3.86 1.34 5.17
CA ALA A 301 3.78 2.79 5.09
C ALA A 301 4.76 3.43 4.09
N ARG A 302 5.83 2.73 3.72
CA ARG A 302 6.95 3.26 2.92
C ARG A 302 7.38 2.35 1.78
N TRP A 303 6.96 1.10 1.80
CA TRP A 303 7.29 0.05 0.83
C TRP A 303 6.02 -0.47 0.19
N ASP A 304 6.13 -0.82 -1.07
CA ASP A 304 5.04 -1.42 -1.84
C ASP A 304 5.16 -2.94 -1.79
N GLU A 305 4.05 -3.63 -1.71
CA GLU A 305 4.01 -5.09 -1.80
C GLU A 305 4.19 -5.54 -3.26
N SER A 306 4.73 -6.74 -3.44
CA SER A 306 4.84 -7.36 -4.75
C SER A 306 3.58 -8.16 -5.07
N GLU A 307 3.01 -7.98 -6.27
CA GLU A 307 1.93 -8.85 -6.76
C GLU A 307 2.45 -10.26 -7.06
N SER A 308 1.61 -11.26 -6.89
CA SER A 308 1.89 -12.63 -7.31
C SER A 308 2.14 -12.74 -8.82
N ILE A 309 3.02 -13.65 -9.22
CA ILE A 309 3.35 -13.87 -10.63
C ILE A 309 2.16 -14.53 -11.35
N THR A 310 1.51 -13.78 -12.21
CA THR A 310 0.44 -14.24 -13.10
C THR A 310 0.71 -13.78 -14.54
N PRO A 311 0.11 -14.40 -15.57
CA PRO A 311 0.22 -13.89 -16.93
C PRO A 311 -0.19 -12.41 -17.07
N GLY A 312 -1.19 -11.97 -16.28
CA GLY A 312 -1.66 -10.59 -16.26
C GLY A 312 -0.63 -9.62 -15.66
N THR A 313 0.01 -10.00 -14.54
CA THR A 313 1.07 -9.18 -13.91
C THR A 313 2.34 -9.14 -14.76
N CYS A 314 2.70 -10.23 -15.41
CA CYS A 314 3.80 -10.26 -16.40
C CYS A 314 3.52 -9.29 -17.55
N TRP A 315 2.29 -9.26 -18.10
CA TRP A 315 1.94 -8.33 -19.18
C TRP A 315 1.97 -6.86 -18.70
N LYS A 316 1.49 -6.56 -17.49
CA LYS A 316 1.59 -5.22 -16.90
C LYS A 316 3.07 -4.78 -16.78
N THR A 317 3.95 -5.69 -16.35
CA THR A 317 5.39 -5.44 -16.23
C THR A 317 6.02 -5.13 -17.58
N VAL A 318 5.75 -5.94 -18.61
CA VAL A 318 6.23 -5.73 -19.98
C VAL A 318 5.74 -4.40 -20.53
N ARG A 319 4.46 -4.08 -20.34
CA ARG A 319 3.88 -2.81 -20.79
C ARG A 319 4.52 -1.60 -20.07
N ALA A 320 4.75 -1.69 -18.76
CA ALA A 320 5.41 -0.62 -18.01
C ALA A 320 6.85 -0.42 -18.48
N PHE A 321 7.56 -1.49 -18.77
CA PHE A 321 8.91 -1.45 -19.34
C PHE A 321 8.94 -0.75 -20.70
N LEU A 322 8.05 -1.16 -21.62
CA LEU A 322 8.00 -0.60 -22.99
C LEU A 322 7.58 0.88 -23.02
N LEU A 323 6.74 1.32 -22.08
CA LEU A 323 6.23 2.67 -22.01
C LEU A 323 7.02 3.59 -21.06
N GLY A 324 8.06 3.08 -20.39
CA GLY A 324 8.86 3.82 -19.41
C GLY A 324 8.04 4.28 -18.19
N SER A 325 6.91 3.62 -17.91
CA SER A 325 6.03 3.95 -16.79
C SER A 325 6.40 3.17 -15.53
N SER A 326 6.05 3.68 -14.36
CA SER A 326 6.22 2.95 -13.10
C SER A 326 5.10 1.94 -12.92
N TYR A 327 5.46 0.68 -12.64
CA TYR A 327 4.56 -0.34 -12.13
C TYR A 327 5.01 -0.71 -10.72
N ARG A 328 4.42 -0.07 -9.72
CA ARG A 328 4.86 -0.12 -8.31
C ARG A 328 4.82 -1.54 -7.73
N TYR A 329 3.95 -2.39 -8.22
CA TYR A 329 3.67 -3.73 -7.68
C TYR A 329 4.16 -4.86 -8.58
N SER A 330 5.13 -4.59 -9.45
CA SER A 330 5.69 -5.59 -10.35
C SER A 330 6.19 -6.83 -9.58
N PRO A 331 5.86 -8.04 -10.02
CA PRO A 331 6.29 -9.27 -9.36
C PRO A 331 7.80 -9.35 -9.18
N VAL A 332 8.22 -9.84 -8.04
CA VAL A 332 9.62 -10.11 -7.72
C VAL A 332 9.90 -11.59 -7.98
N SER A 333 11.02 -11.90 -8.64
CA SER A 333 11.42 -13.30 -8.90
C SER A 333 11.58 -14.06 -7.59
N PRO A 334 11.08 -15.30 -7.48
CA PRO A 334 11.21 -16.09 -6.26
C PRO A 334 12.65 -16.44 -5.97
N LEU A 335 13.06 -16.25 -4.73
CA LEU A 335 14.29 -16.78 -4.14
C LEU A 335 13.91 -17.79 -3.05
N HIS A 336 14.78 -18.75 -2.80
CA HIS A 336 14.52 -19.82 -1.85
C HIS A 336 15.48 -19.76 -0.67
N LEU A 337 14.93 -20.00 0.52
CA LEU A 337 15.66 -20.20 1.75
C LEU A 337 14.91 -21.25 2.61
N PHE A 338 15.59 -22.08 3.33
CA PHE A 338 14.97 -23.17 4.10
C PHE A 338 14.10 -24.10 3.24
N GLY A 339 14.44 -24.29 1.95
CA GLY A 339 13.67 -25.14 1.04
C GLY A 339 12.36 -24.56 0.52
N ARG A 340 12.05 -23.29 0.78
CA ARG A 340 10.82 -22.60 0.35
C ARG A 340 11.08 -21.22 -0.20
N GLU A 341 10.12 -20.70 -0.97
CA GLU A 341 10.12 -19.33 -1.44
C GLU A 341 9.99 -18.35 -0.27
N GLN A 342 10.29 -17.07 -0.51
CA GLN A 342 10.08 -16.01 0.46
C GLN A 342 8.64 -16.00 0.99
N ASP A 343 8.50 -15.72 2.27
CA ASP A 343 7.20 -15.62 2.91
C ASP A 343 6.56 -14.24 2.66
N ILE A 344 7.39 -13.19 2.54
CA ILE A 344 6.98 -11.82 2.26
C ILE A 344 7.91 -11.23 1.21
N ALA A 345 7.36 -10.56 0.20
CA ALA A 345 8.11 -9.77 -0.76
C ALA A 345 7.62 -8.32 -0.78
N LEU A 346 8.54 -7.39 -0.53
CA LEU A 346 8.30 -5.96 -0.54
C LEU A 346 9.25 -5.29 -1.51
N GLN A 347 8.83 -4.17 -2.07
CA GLN A 347 9.67 -3.38 -2.97
C GLN A 347 9.45 -1.89 -2.76
N ARG A 348 10.47 -1.12 -3.07
CA ARG A 348 10.39 0.33 -3.10
C ARG A 348 10.86 0.85 -4.43
N THR A 349 9.94 1.39 -5.21
CA THR A 349 10.21 1.93 -6.54
C THR A 349 10.55 3.42 -6.45
N ARG A 350 11.62 3.87 -7.12
CA ARG A 350 12.02 5.28 -7.13
C ARG A 350 11.32 6.06 -8.24
N ARG A 351 11.67 5.86 -9.50
CA ARG A 351 11.10 6.57 -10.66
C ARG A 351 10.57 5.62 -11.72
N SER A 352 11.19 4.48 -11.86
CA SER A 352 10.84 3.48 -12.86
C SER A 352 10.94 2.07 -12.29
N ILE A 353 10.34 1.12 -12.98
CA ILE A 353 10.44 -0.31 -12.65
C ILE A 353 11.90 -0.82 -12.63
N ASN A 354 12.83 -0.08 -13.24
CA ASN A 354 14.24 -0.46 -13.35
C ASN A 354 15.08 0.07 -12.18
N GLU A 355 14.50 0.83 -11.27
CA GLU A 355 15.16 1.43 -10.11
C GLU A 355 14.38 1.06 -8.85
N ARG A 356 14.55 -0.17 -8.37
CA ARG A 356 13.81 -0.71 -7.24
C ARG A 356 14.75 -1.28 -6.19
N ILE A 357 14.35 -1.15 -4.94
CA ILE A 357 14.90 -1.96 -3.85
C ILE A 357 13.93 -3.10 -3.61
N HIS A 358 14.43 -4.31 -3.58
CA HIS A 358 13.70 -5.53 -3.27
C HIS A 358 14.08 -6.00 -1.89
N LEU A 359 13.06 -6.31 -1.09
CA LEU A 359 13.20 -6.93 0.21
C LEU A 359 12.40 -8.23 0.22
N ARG A 360 13.02 -9.32 0.64
CA ARG A 360 12.39 -10.62 0.84
C ARG A 360 12.65 -11.09 2.24
N LEU A 361 11.64 -11.62 2.89
CA LEU A 361 11.70 -12.08 4.28
C LEU A 361 11.22 -13.52 4.39
N TRP A 362 11.86 -14.27 5.27
CA TRP A 362 11.51 -15.62 5.67
C TRP A 362 11.34 -15.66 7.18
N LEU A 363 10.20 -16.17 7.65
CA LEU A 363 9.96 -16.42 9.06
C LEU A 363 10.82 -17.60 9.53
N THR A 364 11.50 -17.45 10.65
CA THR A 364 12.27 -18.53 11.28
C THR A 364 11.51 -19.14 12.44
N THR A 365 12.01 -20.24 13.00
CA THR A 365 11.53 -20.80 14.25
C THR A 365 12.05 -20.05 15.47
N LEU A 366 13.02 -19.15 15.30
CA LEU A 366 13.61 -18.39 16.40
C LEU A 366 12.65 -17.33 16.95
N GLU A 367 12.77 -17.13 18.26
CA GLU A 367 12.04 -16.11 19.00
C GLU A 367 12.98 -15.38 19.95
N PHE A 368 12.88 -14.05 19.97
CA PHE A 368 13.58 -13.18 20.91
C PHE A 368 12.58 -12.27 21.63
N GLU A 369 12.57 -12.32 22.95
CA GLU A 369 11.61 -11.56 23.79
C GLU A 369 10.16 -11.71 23.31
N GLN A 370 9.71 -12.93 23.08
CA GLN A 370 8.39 -13.30 22.59
C GLN A 370 8.05 -12.70 21.18
N ARG A 371 9.07 -12.31 20.42
CA ARG A 371 8.91 -11.76 19.07
C ARG A 371 9.55 -12.68 18.04
N PRO A 372 8.84 -12.96 16.95
CA PRO A 372 9.41 -13.75 15.85
C PRO A 372 10.62 -13.09 15.22
N VAL A 373 11.56 -13.93 14.80
CA VAL A 373 12.76 -13.52 14.07
C VAL A 373 12.57 -13.83 12.59
N TRP A 374 12.70 -12.82 11.75
CA TRP A 374 12.66 -12.90 10.30
C TRP A 374 14.06 -12.72 9.75
N VAL A 375 14.46 -13.54 8.79
CA VAL A 375 15.69 -13.32 8.03
C VAL A 375 15.36 -12.83 6.64
N GLY A 376 16.21 -12.00 6.06
CA GLY A 376 15.89 -11.32 4.83
C GLY A 376 17.07 -11.14 3.88
N GLN A 377 16.69 -10.89 2.64
CA GLN A 377 17.55 -10.47 1.55
C GLN A 377 17.08 -9.11 1.05
N VAL A 378 17.99 -8.16 0.94
CA VAL A 378 17.72 -6.88 0.31
C VAL A 378 18.77 -6.59 -0.76
N SER A 379 18.31 -6.12 -1.93
CA SER A 379 19.15 -5.69 -3.05
C SER A 379 18.47 -4.54 -3.81
N ARG A 380 19.27 -3.80 -4.57
CA ARG A 380 18.80 -2.66 -5.39
C ARG A 380 19.01 -2.98 -6.86
N ASP A 381 17.95 -2.79 -7.67
CA ASP A 381 18.04 -2.80 -9.13
C ASP A 381 18.56 -1.44 -9.60
N ILE A 382 19.56 -1.44 -10.49
CA ILE A 382 20.15 -0.23 -11.09
C ILE A 382 20.02 -0.19 -12.62
N GLY A 383 19.17 -1.03 -13.17
CA GLY A 383 18.93 -1.09 -14.62
C GLY A 383 18.50 -2.47 -15.09
N VAL A 384 18.42 -2.61 -16.41
CA VAL A 384 18.04 -3.86 -17.09
C VAL A 384 19.14 -4.28 -18.05
N ARG A 385 19.38 -5.57 -18.15
CA ARG A 385 20.29 -6.15 -19.15
C ARG A 385 19.66 -7.32 -19.90
N PHE A 386 20.16 -7.60 -21.09
CA PHE A 386 19.81 -8.80 -21.82
C PHE A 386 20.50 -10.04 -21.22
N THR A 387 19.75 -11.14 -21.14
CA THR A 387 20.24 -12.43 -20.66
C THR A 387 19.52 -13.57 -21.35
N THR A 388 20.23 -14.65 -21.62
CA THR A 388 19.64 -15.90 -22.10
C THR A 388 19.13 -16.81 -20.98
N LYS A 389 19.33 -16.39 -19.71
CA LYS A 389 18.95 -17.17 -18.52
C LYS A 389 17.51 -16.90 -18.08
N ALA A 390 16.84 -15.87 -18.63
CA ALA A 390 15.45 -15.57 -18.38
C ALA A 390 14.61 -15.80 -19.64
N TRP A 391 13.41 -16.34 -19.49
CA TRP A 391 12.52 -16.65 -20.61
C TRP A 391 12.13 -15.42 -21.46
N ASN A 392 12.12 -14.24 -20.84
CA ASN A 392 11.83 -12.95 -21.48
C ASN A 392 13.08 -12.25 -22.01
N LEU A 393 14.24 -12.92 -22.02
CA LEU A 393 15.54 -12.42 -22.49
C LEU A 393 16.04 -11.16 -21.78
N THR A 394 15.41 -10.75 -20.67
CA THR A 394 15.81 -9.59 -19.89
C THR A 394 15.85 -9.92 -18.41
N THR A 395 16.78 -9.31 -17.68
CA THR A 395 16.83 -9.36 -16.22
C THR A 395 17.25 -8.01 -15.67
N HIS A 396 16.88 -7.73 -14.44
CA HIS A 396 17.38 -6.56 -13.73
C HIS A 396 18.84 -6.77 -13.36
N ARG A 397 19.61 -5.70 -13.42
CA ARG A 397 20.99 -5.66 -12.93
C ARG A 397 20.96 -5.13 -11.51
N ILE A 398 21.53 -5.87 -10.56
CA ILE A 398 21.64 -5.41 -9.18
C ILE A 398 22.82 -4.47 -8.99
N ASP A 399 22.71 -3.60 -7.98
CA ASP A 399 23.87 -2.84 -7.50
C ASP A 399 24.90 -3.82 -6.91
N PRO A 400 26.15 -3.75 -7.35
CA PRO A 400 27.20 -4.61 -6.80
C PRO A 400 27.44 -4.43 -5.30
N ASP A 401 27.21 -3.25 -4.74
CA ASP A 401 27.30 -2.98 -3.30
C ASP A 401 25.95 -3.29 -2.65
N VAL A 402 25.80 -4.54 -2.19
CA VAL A 402 24.54 -4.95 -1.54
C VAL A 402 24.39 -4.42 -0.11
N ASP A 403 25.47 -3.96 0.50
CA ASP A 403 25.46 -3.43 1.86
C ASP A 403 24.79 -2.05 1.90
N GLU A 404 24.96 -1.23 0.85
CA GLU A 404 24.23 0.04 0.74
C GLU A 404 22.71 -0.13 0.78
N SER A 405 22.19 -1.18 0.15
CA SER A 405 20.76 -1.49 0.19
C SER A 405 20.30 -1.97 1.57
N ARG A 406 21.13 -2.73 2.25
CA ARG A 406 20.92 -3.17 3.64
C ARG A 406 20.85 -1.98 4.59
N ASP A 407 21.84 -1.11 4.51
CA ASP A 407 21.95 0.05 5.40
C ASP A 407 20.83 1.08 5.13
N TYR A 408 20.40 1.20 3.86
CA TYR A 408 19.21 1.98 3.50
C TYR A 408 17.96 1.53 4.26
N VAL A 409 17.74 0.22 4.44
CA VAL A 409 16.56 -0.29 5.19
C VAL A 409 16.63 0.14 6.65
N ILE A 410 17.81 0.07 7.28
CA ILE A 410 18.00 0.53 8.66
C ILE A 410 17.65 2.01 8.79
N GLU A 411 18.24 2.85 7.94
CA GLU A 411 18.02 4.30 7.97
C GLU A 411 16.55 4.66 7.72
N ASP A 412 15.90 4.01 6.75
CA ASP A 412 14.51 4.25 6.40
C ASP A 412 13.57 3.93 7.58
N LEU A 413 13.80 2.83 8.27
CA LEU A 413 13.03 2.46 9.46
C LEU A 413 13.36 3.32 10.68
N MET A 414 14.61 3.77 10.85
CA MET A 414 15.01 4.72 11.90
C MET A 414 14.31 6.07 11.72
N ILE A 415 14.33 6.63 10.51
CA ILE A 415 13.63 7.87 10.17
C ILE A 415 12.12 7.74 10.38
N ALA A 416 11.56 6.55 10.12
CA ALA A 416 10.16 6.25 10.39
C ALA A 416 9.83 6.06 11.88
N GLY A 417 10.83 6.10 12.78
CA GLY A 417 10.65 5.88 14.21
C GLY A 417 10.31 4.43 14.59
N ARG A 418 10.61 3.46 13.70
CA ARG A 418 10.22 2.06 13.84
C ARG A 418 11.27 1.16 14.47
N VAL A 419 12.45 1.70 14.77
CA VAL A 419 13.58 0.94 15.32
C VAL A 419 13.70 1.17 16.82
N ALA A 420 13.68 0.09 17.59
CA ALA A 420 14.03 0.10 19.01
C ALA A 420 15.55 -0.08 19.20
N ALA A 421 16.14 -0.99 18.43
CA ALA A 421 17.59 -1.22 18.39
C ALA A 421 18.00 -1.72 17.01
N ALA A 422 19.21 -1.41 16.58
CA ALA A 422 19.81 -1.94 15.37
C ALA A 422 21.32 -2.18 15.56
N GLY A 423 21.84 -3.17 14.84
CA GLY A 423 23.25 -3.54 14.87
C GLY A 423 23.59 -4.54 13.78
N TYR A 424 24.75 -5.15 13.85
CA TYR A 424 25.22 -6.09 12.86
C TYR A 424 25.75 -7.38 13.52
N VAL A 425 25.54 -8.52 12.80
CA VAL A 425 26.16 -9.81 13.10
C VAL A 425 26.88 -10.34 11.87
N GLY A 426 27.83 -11.24 12.04
CA GLY A 426 28.52 -11.92 10.94
C GLY A 426 27.64 -12.92 10.18
N GLY A 427 28.28 -13.83 9.43
CA GLY A 427 27.65 -15.02 8.85
C GLY A 427 27.28 -14.92 7.37
N VAL A 428 27.40 -13.76 6.70
CA VAL A 428 27.24 -13.64 5.23
C VAL A 428 28.56 -14.03 4.52
N GLY A 429 29.69 -13.75 5.15
CA GLY A 429 31.02 -13.94 4.57
C GLY A 429 31.37 -12.80 3.61
N ALA A 430 32.46 -12.09 3.91
CA ALA A 430 32.92 -10.95 3.11
C ALA A 430 33.38 -11.35 1.71
N CYS A 431 33.17 -10.48 0.74
CA CYS A 431 33.76 -10.55 -0.59
C CYS A 431 33.98 -9.15 -1.14
N ASP A 432 35.06 -8.97 -1.88
CA ASP A 432 35.52 -7.69 -2.43
C ASP A 432 35.41 -7.62 -3.96
N ARG A 433 35.82 -6.50 -4.54
CA ARG A 433 35.80 -6.28 -5.99
C ARG A 433 36.77 -7.17 -6.75
N ALA A 434 37.83 -7.65 -6.10
CA ALA A 434 38.80 -8.55 -6.74
C ALA A 434 38.22 -9.96 -6.83
N HIS A 435 37.43 -10.39 -5.86
CA HIS A 435 36.80 -11.70 -5.77
C HIS A 435 35.28 -11.60 -5.46
N PRO A 436 34.50 -11.01 -6.41
CA PRO A 436 33.07 -10.82 -6.16
C PRO A 436 32.32 -12.16 -6.22
N ARG A 437 31.30 -12.31 -5.40
CA ARG A 437 30.34 -13.39 -5.56
C ARG A 437 29.35 -13.06 -6.67
N ARG A 438 28.60 -14.05 -7.12
CA ARG A 438 27.58 -13.88 -8.15
C ARG A 438 26.23 -14.40 -7.67
N ASN A 439 25.17 -13.65 -7.98
CA ASN A 439 23.80 -14.07 -7.71
C ASN A 439 23.29 -15.06 -8.77
N LEU A 440 22.02 -15.51 -8.66
CA LEU A 440 21.41 -16.48 -9.59
C LEU A 440 21.38 -15.99 -11.04
N THR A 441 21.27 -14.69 -11.27
CA THR A 441 21.28 -14.11 -12.62
C THR A 441 22.70 -13.90 -13.14
N GLY A 442 23.71 -14.13 -12.31
CA GLY A 442 25.13 -14.00 -12.63
C GLY A 442 25.68 -12.59 -12.42
N ASP A 443 24.95 -11.70 -11.76
CA ASP A 443 25.45 -10.37 -11.41
C ASP A 443 26.48 -10.47 -10.29
N PRO A 444 27.64 -9.78 -10.42
CA PRO A 444 28.62 -9.75 -9.36
C PRO A 444 28.15 -8.83 -8.22
N TYR A 445 28.47 -9.23 -6.99
CA TYR A 445 28.25 -8.39 -5.81
C TYR A 445 29.40 -8.47 -4.81
N THR A 446 29.51 -7.45 -3.99
CA THR A 446 30.45 -7.31 -2.87
C THR A 446 29.70 -7.09 -1.58
N THR A 447 30.26 -7.55 -0.46
CA THR A 447 29.67 -7.36 0.88
C THR A 447 30.77 -7.39 1.95
N ASP A 448 30.55 -6.64 3.03
CA ASP A 448 31.36 -6.68 4.24
C ASP A 448 31.20 -7.98 5.05
N GLY A 449 30.26 -8.83 4.67
CA GLY A 449 29.98 -10.13 5.27
C GLY A 449 29.05 -10.09 6.48
N ARG A 450 28.40 -8.96 6.72
CA ARG A 450 27.53 -8.76 7.90
C ARG A 450 26.06 -8.77 7.51
N ARG A 451 25.22 -9.15 8.48
CA ARG A 451 23.77 -8.96 8.48
C ARG A 451 23.38 -7.81 9.37
N ALA A 452 22.53 -6.94 8.90
CA ALA A 452 21.87 -5.99 9.77
C ALA A 452 20.81 -6.71 10.61
N VAL A 453 20.74 -6.40 11.90
CA VAL A 453 19.70 -6.88 12.82
C VAL A 453 18.92 -5.68 13.31
N ILE A 454 17.61 -5.70 13.09
CA ILE A 454 16.69 -4.64 13.46
C ILE A 454 15.65 -5.18 14.43
N LEU A 455 15.65 -4.66 15.66
CA LEU A 455 14.56 -4.87 16.60
C LEU A 455 13.52 -3.79 16.36
N LEU A 456 12.33 -4.19 15.94
CA LEU A 456 11.26 -3.23 15.71
C LEU A 456 10.76 -2.67 17.04
N ARG A 457 10.41 -1.39 17.04
CA ARG A 457 9.80 -0.73 18.19
C ARG A 457 8.36 -1.22 18.31
N GLY A 458 8.06 -1.88 19.41
CA GLY A 458 6.69 -2.15 19.84
C GLY A 458 5.91 -0.85 20.08
N ARG A 459 4.61 -0.98 20.19
CA ARG A 459 3.73 0.15 20.52
C ARG A 459 4.02 0.72 21.88
#